data_e3ca5b1782e2b7fc27eb06dc26f8c803
#
_entry.id   e3ca5b1782e2b7fc27eb06dc26f8c803
#
_cell.length_a   1.000
_cell.length_b   1.000
_cell.length_c   1.000
_cell.angle_alpha   90.00
_cell.angle_beta   90.00
_cell.angle_gamma   90.00
#
_symmetry.space_group_name_H-M   'P 1'
#
loop_
_entity.id
_entity.type
_entity.pdbx_description
1 polymer ?
#
loop_
_entity_poly.entity_id
_entity_poly.type
_entity_poly.pdbx_seq_one_letter_code
_entity_poly.pdbx_strand_id
1 'polypeptide(L)'
;WADPAATGDTYNEEMADKDLLLGPIMKKQWAKYKHDGFGGYYIKNEDMDPNNPYISPIHGDFTGCPPTMIQVGGDECLLSDSKSLKIAYENSNTEYEYYEWEGMWHVFHIEAKLPETTKSFEMFGEFLNKHMKVKV
;
A
#
# COMPACT_ATOMS: atom_id res chain seq x y z
N TRP A 1 -2.46 -3.81 -2.75
CA TRP A 1 -3.11 -2.81 -3.57
C TRP A 1 -4.44 -2.37 -2.97
N ALA A 2 -4.54 -1.10 -2.63
CA ALA A 2 -5.75 -0.54 -2.04
C ALA A 2 -6.46 0.42 -3.01
N ASP A 3 -5.77 0.86 -4.05
CA ASP A 3 -6.30 1.65 -5.18
C ASP A 3 -5.93 1.03 -6.53
N PRO A 4 -6.61 -0.04 -6.99
CA PRO A 4 -6.40 -0.61 -8.32
C PRO A 4 -6.70 0.33 -9.49
N ALA A 5 -7.39 1.45 -9.25
CA ALA A 5 -7.59 2.51 -10.23
C ALA A 5 -6.31 3.35 -10.44
N ALA A 6 -5.32 3.21 -9.56
CA ALA A 6 -4.03 3.91 -9.61
C ALA A 6 -4.20 5.44 -9.72
N THR A 7 -5.08 6.00 -8.89
CA THR A 7 -5.40 7.44 -8.89
C THR A 7 -4.41 8.28 -8.09
N GLY A 8 -3.56 7.63 -7.29
CA GLY A 8 -2.59 8.29 -6.44
C GLY A 8 -1.41 8.89 -7.20
N ASP A 9 -0.74 9.86 -6.60
CA ASP A 9 0.34 10.65 -7.19
C ASP A 9 1.68 9.91 -7.30
N THR A 10 1.84 8.77 -6.62
CA THR A 10 3.05 7.94 -6.71
C THR A 10 3.05 6.95 -7.87
N TYR A 11 1.96 6.87 -8.62
CA TYR A 11 1.90 6.09 -9.86
C TYR A 11 2.51 6.86 -11.03
N ASN A 12 3.82 7.07 -10.99
CA ASN A 12 4.55 7.84 -12.00
C ASN A 12 5.94 7.23 -12.29
N GLU A 13 6.61 7.71 -13.36
CA GLU A 13 7.89 7.18 -13.79
C GLU A 13 9.01 7.45 -12.78
N GLU A 14 9.01 8.60 -12.11
CA GLU A 14 10.02 8.95 -11.10
C GLU A 14 9.98 7.96 -9.94
N MET A 15 8.79 7.66 -9.41
CA MET A 15 8.63 6.69 -8.34
C MET A 15 8.97 5.27 -8.80
N ALA A 16 8.59 4.91 -10.04
CA ALA A 16 8.93 3.61 -10.61
C ALA A 16 10.45 3.45 -10.88
N ASP A 17 11.23 4.53 -10.99
CA ASP A 17 12.69 4.46 -11.03
C ASP A 17 13.33 4.14 -9.68
N LYS A 18 12.68 4.54 -8.60
CA LYS A 18 13.13 4.30 -7.22
C LYS A 18 12.68 2.92 -6.69
N ASP A 19 11.52 2.46 -7.11
CA ASP A 19 10.95 1.18 -6.67
C ASP A 19 11.65 0.01 -7.38
N LEU A 20 12.57 -0.64 -6.68
CA LEU A 20 13.43 -1.69 -7.26
C LEU A 20 12.67 -2.96 -7.64
N LEU A 21 11.54 -3.24 -7.00
CA LEU A 21 10.77 -4.46 -7.25
C LEU A 21 9.57 -4.21 -8.17
N LEU A 22 8.70 -3.28 -7.79
CA LEU A 22 7.45 -3.03 -8.51
C LEU A 22 7.66 -2.11 -9.72
N GLY A 23 8.59 -1.16 -9.64
CA GLY A 23 8.83 -0.17 -10.68
C GLY A 23 9.05 -0.73 -12.08
N PRO A 24 9.92 -1.76 -12.28
CA PRO A 24 10.11 -2.38 -13.59
C PRO A 24 8.84 -3.02 -14.15
N ILE A 25 7.99 -3.56 -13.26
CA ILE A 25 6.69 -4.16 -13.63
C ILE A 25 5.73 -3.05 -14.08
N MET A 26 5.65 -1.96 -13.31
CA MET A 26 4.80 -0.80 -13.60
C MET A 26 5.15 -0.16 -14.94
N LYS A 27 6.44 0.10 -15.18
CA LYS A 27 6.91 0.67 -16.47
C LYS A 27 6.54 -0.20 -17.66
N LYS A 28 6.69 -1.52 -17.53
CA LYS A 28 6.30 -2.46 -18.59
C LYS A 28 4.80 -2.44 -18.85
N GLN A 29 3.99 -2.31 -17.81
CA GLN A 29 2.54 -2.23 -17.94
C GLN A 29 2.11 -0.90 -18.57
N TRP A 30 2.66 0.23 -18.14
CA TRP A 30 2.38 1.55 -18.76
C TRP A 30 2.75 1.59 -20.24
N ALA A 31 3.92 1.04 -20.62
CA ALA A 31 4.32 0.95 -22.02
C ALA A 31 3.34 0.14 -22.88
N LYS A 32 2.72 -0.89 -22.28
CA LYS A 32 1.76 -1.77 -22.98
C LYS A 32 0.37 -1.14 -23.11
N TYR A 33 -0.08 -0.39 -22.10
CA TYR A 33 -1.49 0.09 -21.99
C TYR A 33 -1.64 1.61 -22.17
N LYS A 34 -0.78 2.23 -22.85
CA LYS A 34 -0.51 3.61 -23.32
C LYS A 34 -1.35 4.80 -22.81
N HIS A 35 -2.50 4.66 -22.18
CA HIS A 35 -3.38 5.79 -21.86
C HIS A 35 -4.07 5.79 -20.48
N ASP A 36 -4.14 4.65 -19.80
CA ASP A 36 -5.05 4.53 -18.66
C ASP A 36 -4.33 4.27 -17.34
N GLY A 37 -3.02 4.45 -17.29
CA GLY A 37 -2.24 4.09 -16.12
C GLY A 37 -2.40 2.60 -15.76
N PHE A 38 -2.09 2.24 -14.53
CA PHE A 38 -2.25 0.87 -14.06
C PHE A 38 -3.72 0.51 -13.82
N GLY A 39 -4.55 1.50 -13.50
CA GLY A 39 -5.99 1.35 -13.29
C GLY A 39 -6.72 0.78 -14.51
N GLY A 40 -6.40 1.22 -15.72
CA GLY A 40 -6.98 0.69 -16.96
C GLY A 40 -6.67 -0.79 -17.22
N TYR A 41 -5.71 -1.38 -16.53
CA TYR A 41 -5.44 -2.81 -16.62
C TYR A 41 -6.40 -3.64 -15.76
N TYR A 42 -6.72 -3.18 -14.55
CA TYR A 42 -7.56 -3.90 -13.59
C TYR A 42 -9.04 -3.56 -13.73
N ILE A 43 -9.36 -2.33 -14.15
CA ILE A 43 -10.73 -1.85 -14.30
C ILE A 43 -11.03 -1.68 -15.80
N LYS A 44 -11.08 -2.81 -16.51
CA LYS A 44 -11.36 -2.82 -17.97
C LYS A 44 -12.84 -2.80 -18.33
N ASN A 45 -13.70 -2.98 -17.36
CA ASN A 45 -15.14 -3.05 -17.59
C ASN A 45 -15.72 -1.66 -17.34
N GLU A 46 -16.30 -1.05 -18.38
CA GLU A 46 -16.99 0.24 -18.28
C GLU A 46 -18.13 0.25 -17.24
N ASP A 47 -18.60 -0.95 -16.84
CA ASP A 47 -19.62 -1.12 -15.81
C ASP A 47 -19.04 -1.14 -14.37
N MET A 48 -17.72 -1.08 -14.21
CA MET A 48 -17.07 -1.11 -12.89
C MET A 48 -16.79 0.30 -12.39
N ASP A 49 -17.42 0.67 -11.28
CA ASP A 49 -17.13 1.93 -10.59
C ASP A 49 -15.77 1.82 -9.84
N PRO A 50 -14.76 2.62 -10.22
CA PRO A 50 -13.45 2.61 -9.53
C PRO A 50 -13.54 3.08 -8.06
N ASN A 51 -14.61 3.77 -7.68
CA ASN A 51 -14.84 4.19 -6.30
C ASN A 51 -15.58 3.13 -5.46
N ASN A 52 -15.93 2.00 -6.06
CA ASN A 52 -16.55 0.90 -5.32
C ASN A 52 -15.54 0.33 -4.31
N PRO A 53 -15.83 0.34 -2.98
CA PRO A 53 -14.89 -0.11 -1.94
C PRO A 53 -14.52 -1.60 -2.04
N TYR A 54 -15.32 -2.42 -2.73
CA TYR A 54 -14.97 -3.82 -3.02
C TYR A 54 -13.93 -3.95 -4.16
N ILE A 55 -13.67 -2.87 -4.90
CA ILE A 55 -12.66 -2.80 -5.95
C ILE A 55 -11.46 -2.00 -5.45
N SER A 56 -11.71 -0.80 -4.91
CA SER A 56 -10.70 0.11 -4.39
C SER A 56 -10.94 0.33 -2.88
N PRO A 57 -10.34 -0.48 -2.01
CA PRO A 57 -10.54 -0.42 -0.56
C PRO A 57 -10.29 0.95 0.08
N ILE A 58 -9.52 1.84 -0.54
CA ILE A 58 -9.32 3.21 -0.06
C ILE A 58 -10.62 4.00 0.13
N HIS A 59 -11.71 3.58 -0.55
CA HIS A 59 -13.04 4.19 -0.43
C HIS A 59 -13.92 3.45 0.60
N GLY A 60 -13.36 2.48 1.34
CA GLY A 60 -14.09 1.69 2.32
C GLY A 60 -14.34 2.41 3.64
N ASP A 61 -15.33 1.92 4.37
CA ASP A 61 -15.53 2.26 5.78
C ASP A 61 -14.84 1.19 6.64
N PHE A 62 -13.85 1.62 7.43
CA PHE A 62 -13.06 0.76 8.31
C PHE A 62 -13.58 0.75 9.76
N THR A 63 -14.77 1.33 10.02
CA THR A 63 -15.40 1.31 11.35
C THR A 63 -15.54 -0.11 11.86
N GLY A 64 -14.99 -0.37 13.04
CA GLY A 64 -15.04 -1.69 13.68
C GLY A 64 -14.03 -2.72 13.14
N CYS A 65 -13.15 -2.34 12.22
CA CYS A 65 -12.01 -3.16 11.87
C CYS A 65 -11.06 -3.34 13.07
N PRO A 66 -10.32 -4.45 13.14
CA PRO A 66 -9.33 -4.65 14.19
C PRO A 66 -8.20 -3.60 14.09
N PRO A 67 -7.45 -3.40 15.18
CA PRO A 67 -6.23 -2.60 15.12
C PRO A 67 -5.33 -3.06 13.96
N THR A 68 -4.86 -2.09 13.17
CA THR A 68 -4.14 -2.37 11.92
C THR A 68 -2.78 -1.67 11.91
N MET A 69 -1.73 -2.38 11.52
CA MET A 69 -0.43 -1.80 11.22
C MET A 69 -0.26 -1.70 9.71
N ILE A 70 0.10 -0.52 9.23
CA ILE A 70 0.43 -0.24 7.84
C ILE A 70 1.91 0.12 7.77
N GLN A 71 2.67 -0.62 6.99
CA GLN A 71 4.08 -0.32 6.70
C GLN A 71 4.26 -0.17 5.19
N VAL A 72 4.98 0.87 4.76
CA VAL A 72 5.18 1.19 3.35
C VAL A 72 6.57 1.76 3.12
N GLY A 73 7.18 1.46 1.99
CA GLY A 73 8.40 2.10 1.55
C GLY A 73 8.15 3.54 1.07
N GLY A 74 9.07 4.46 1.38
CA GLY A 74 8.99 5.85 0.91
C GLY A 74 9.27 5.99 -0.59
N ASP A 75 9.98 5.01 -1.17
CA ASP A 75 10.35 4.95 -2.58
C ASP A 75 9.61 3.80 -3.31
N GLU A 76 8.30 3.63 -3.05
CA GLU A 76 7.47 2.64 -3.74
C GLU A 76 6.24 3.23 -4.44
N CYS A 77 5.84 2.58 -5.55
CA CYS A 77 4.70 3.01 -6.35
C CYS A 77 3.36 2.99 -5.59
N LEU A 78 3.22 2.15 -4.56
CA LEU A 78 1.99 2.03 -3.74
C LEU A 78 1.99 2.94 -2.49
N LEU A 79 2.90 3.91 -2.41
CA LEU A 79 2.96 4.84 -1.28
C LEU A 79 1.66 5.64 -1.14
N SER A 80 1.09 6.12 -2.25
CA SER A 80 -0.19 6.84 -2.25
C SER A 80 -1.36 6.00 -1.75
N ASP A 81 -1.40 4.70 -2.07
CA ASP A 81 -2.41 3.77 -1.56
C ASP A 81 -2.37 3.70 -0.04
N SER A 82 -1.16 3.54 0.51
CA SER A 82 -0.95 3.45 1.95
C SER A 82 -1.29 4.75 2.68
N LYS A 83 -1.01 5.91 2.06
CA LYS A 83 -1.43 7.23 2.57
C LYS A 83 -2.95 7.39 2.55
N SER A 84 -3.61 6.93 1.49
CA SER A 84 -5.08 6.95 1.39
C SER A 84 -5.72 6.01 2.40
N LEU A 85 -5.17 4.81 2.62
CA LEU A 85 -5.62 3.91 3.68
C LEU A 85 -5.49 4.53 5.06
N LYS A 86 -4.35 5.18 5.36
CA LYS A 86 -4.18 5.92 6.62
C LYS A 86 -5.32 6.90 6.85
N ILE A 87 -5.67 7.72 5.85
CA ILE A 87 -6.78 8.68 5.92
C ILE A 87 -8.12 7.96 6.15
N ALA A 88 -8.36 6.84 5.48
CA ALA A 88 -9.60 6.07 5.65
C ALA A 88 -9.74 5.49 7.07
N TYR A 89 -8.65 5.02 7.68
CA TYR A 89 -8.63 4.57 9.08
C TYR A 89 -8.86 5.74 10.06
N GLU A 90 -8.26 6.91 9.82
CA GLU A 90 -8.50 8.14 10.60
C GLU A 90 -9.98 8.53 10.58
N ASN A 91 -10.59 8.56 9.39
CA ASN A 91 -12.00 8.92 9.22
C ASN A 91 -12.96 7.92 9.87
N SER A 92 -12.58 6.66 9.95
CA SER A 92 -13.36 5.59 10.57
C SER A 92 -13.15 5.49 12.09
N ASN A 93 -12.31 6.34 12.68
CA ASN A 93 -11.94 6.31 14.10
C ASN A 93 -11.51 4.91 14.57
N THR A 94 -10.82 4.17 13.70
CA THR A 94 -10.30 2.81 13.95
C THR A 94 -8.82 2.90 14.32
N GLU A 95 -8.41 2.14 15.34
CA GLU A 95 -7.02 2.14 15.80
C GLU A 95 -6.08 1.66 14.69
N TYR A 96 -5.05 2.45 14.38
CA TYR A 96 -4.03 2.08 13.40
C TYR A 96 -2.64 2.59 13.82
N GLU A 97 -1.60 1.97 13.27
CA GLU A 97 -0.22 2.44 13.29
C GLU A 97 0.28 2.53 11.85
N TYR A 98 0.93 3.65 11.48
CA TYR A 98 1.42 3.89 10.13
C TYR A 98 2.90 4.24 10.14
N TYR A 99 3.68 3.53 9.32
CA TYR A 99 5.12 3.71 9.20
C TYR A 99 5.53 3.80 7.74
N GLU A 100 6.15 4.93 7.38
CA GLU A 100 6.77 5.18 6.08
C GLU A 100 8.29 5.05 6.23
N TRP A 101 8.89 4.12 5.48
CA TRP A 101 10.30 3.79 5.55
C TRP A 101 11.07 4.52 4.46
N GLU A 102 11.81 5.58 4.83
CA GLU A 102 12.58 6.41 3.90
C GLU A 102 13.59 5.56 3.10
N GLY A 103 13.63 5.77 1.78
CA GLY A 103 14.54 5.07 0.87
C GLY A 103 14.23 3.59 0.63
N MET A 104 13.15 3.07 1.19
CA MET A 104 12.75 1.68 1.00
C MET A 104 11.74 1.56 -0.14
N TRP A 105 11.89 0.48 -0.94
CA TRP A 105 11.04 0.14 -2.08
C TRP A 105 9.93 -0.85 -1.68
N HIS A 106 9.07 -1.19 -2.65
CA HIS A 106 7.99 -2.15 -2.43
C HIS A 106 8.50 -3.51 -1.92
N VAL A 107 7.94 -3.97 -0.79
CA VAL A 107 8.30 -5.25 -0.14
C VAL A 107 9.81 -5.35 0.20
N PHE A 108 10.44 -4.26 0.61
CA PHE A 108 11.85 -4.25 1.04
C PHE A 108 12.16 -5.32 2.10
N HIS A 109 11.15 -5.79 2.81
CA HIS A 109 11.24 -6.84 3.83
C HIS A 109 11.80 -8.18 3.33
N ILE A 110 11.81 -8.41 2.00
CA ILE A 110 12.44 -9.62 1.41
C ILE A 110 13.97 -9.58 1.52
N GLU A 111 14.55 -8.38 1.69
CA GLU A 111 16.00 -8.24 1.88
C GLU A 111 16.33 -8.30 3.39
N ALA A 112 16.60 -9.53 3.85
CA ALA A 112 16.81 -9.83 5.27
C ALA A 112 18.06 -9.15 5.88
N LYS A 113 18.97 -8.61 5.06
CA LYS A 113 20.20 -7.97 5.53
C LYS A 113 20.04 -6.48 5.85
N LEU A 114 18.92 -5.88 5.48
CA LEU A 114 18.62 -4.48 5.77
C LEU A 114 18.32 -4.30 7.27
N PRO A 115 18.92 -3.28 7.90
CA PRO A 115 18.55 -2.91 9.28
C PRO A 115 17.06 -2.55 9.40
N GLU A 116 16.52 -1.89 8.37
CA GLU A 116 15.11 -1.50 8.26
C GLU A 116 14.18 -2.73 8.29
N THR A 117 14.57 -3.81 7.61
CA THR A 117 13.83 -5.08 7.64
C THR A 117 13.78 -5.65 9.07
N THR A 118 14.92 -5.71 9.75
CA THR A 118 14.98 -6.17 11.14
C THR A 118 14.09 -5.33 12.03
N LYS A 119 14.21 -4.00 11.93
CA LYS A 119 13.43 -3.06 12.74
C LYS A 119 11.93 -3.17 12.47
N SER A 120 11.54 -3.32 11.20
CA SER A 120 10.14 -3.51 10.80
C SER A 120 9.53 -4.75 11.44
N PHE A 121 10.24 -5.88 11.44
CA PHE A 121 9.75 -7.11 12.07
C PHE A 121 9.71 -7.03 13.61
N GLU A 122 10.64 -6.31 14.26
CA GLU A 122 10.57 -6.04 15.70
C GLU A 122 9.28 -5.27 16.02
N MET A 123 9.01 -4.18 15.31
CA MET A 123 7.79 -3.37 15.49
C MET A 123 6.53 -4.17 15.23
N PHE A 124 6.54 -5.04 14.22
CA PHE A 124 5.43 -5.96 13.96
C PHE A 124 5.19 -6.92 15.12
N GLY A 125 6.27 -7.48 15.70
CA GLY A 125 6.18 -8.33 16.89
C GLY A 125 5.60 -7.59 18.11
N GLU A 126 6.03 -6.35 18.34
CA GLU A 126 5.50 -5.49 19.40
C GLU A 126 4.00 -5.21 19.21
N PHE A 127 3.59 -4.87 17.97
CA PHE A 127 2.20 -4.64 17.62
C PHE A 127 1.34 -5.88 17.86
N LEU A 128 1.79 -7.06 17.43
CA LEU A 128 1.08 -8.32 17.68
C LEU A 128 0.95 -8.60 19.18
N ASN A 129 2.00 -8.43 19.96
CA ASN A 129 1.98 -8.64 21.40
C ASN A 129 1.01 -7.68 22.11
N LYS A 130 0.88 -6.45 21.63
CA LYS A 130 -0.04 -5.44 22.16
C LYS A 130 -1.51 -5.83 21.92
N HIS A 131 -1.83 -6.37 20.74
CA HIS A 131 -3.22 -6.56 20.29
C HIS A 131 -3.70 -8.01 20.32
N MET A 132 -2.80 -8.97 20.20
CA MET A 132 -3.15 -10.39 20.25
C MET A 132 -2.97 -10.92 21.69
N LYS A 133 -4.07 -10.99 22.45
CA LYS A 133 -4.06 -11.74 23.73
C LYS A 133 -4.01 -13.23 23.40
N VAL A 134 -2.81 -13.77 23.19
CA VAL A 134 -2.65 -15.22 23.14
C VAL A 134 -2.93 -15.74 24.55
N LYS A 135 -4.11 -16.37 24.73
CA LYS A 135 -4.32 -17.20 25.94
C LYS A 135 -3.41 -18.42 25.78
N VAL A 136 -2.27 -18.41 26.48
CA VAL A 136 -1.45 -19.58 26.68
C VAL A 136 -2.15 -20.50 27.68
#